data_311b87c8a6a6e1f35fbd41585730ccc2
#
_entry.id   311b87c8a6a6e1f35fbd41585730ccc2
#
_cell.length_a   1.000
_cell.length_b   1.000
_cell.length_c   1.000
_cell.angle_alpha   90.00
_cell.angle_beta   90.00
_cell.angle_gamma   90.00
#
_symmetry.space_group_name_H-M   'P 1'
#
loop_
_entity.id
_entity.type
_entity.pdbx_description
1 polymer ?
#
loop_
_entity_poly.entity_id
_entity_poly.type
_entity_poly.pdbx_seq_one_letter_code
_entity_poly.pdbx_strand_id
1 'polypeptide(L)'
;AAAASAVGVDNTTVIGTTTTTSALVHGLKQPVIAASANVAAAAAFPNSIFNFSDADGASVTLPDSGDGSQIGKSYEFITTVTATSNAHQISLTDDSNEKFIGNLMRIDTDSSDAISADPALIGDGFVEILMNGSTQGGIKGSYIKCTNIAVDLWFVEGTILCSGTVASAFN
;
A
#
# COMPACT_ATOMS: atom_id res chain seq x y z
N ALA A 1 -2.99 39.09 -13.80
CA ALA A 1 -2.35 37.77 -13.70
C ALA A 1 -1.22 37.87 -12.71
N ALA A 2 -1.34 37.22 -11.57
CA ALA A 2 -0.25 37.15 -10.59
C ALA A 2 0.81 36.20 -11.10
N ALA A 3 2.04 36.67 -11.22
CA ALA A 3 3.17 35.83 -11.54
C ALA A 3 3.43 34.88 -10.36
N ALA A 4 3.61 33.61 -10.65
CA ALA A 4 4.08 32.67 -9.67
C ALA A 4 5.47 33.12 -9.18
N SER A 5 5.58 33.44 -7.91
CA SER A 5 6.87 33.76 -7.30
C SER A 5 7.58 32.45 -6.99
N ALA A 6 8.64 32.19 -7.71
CA ALA A 6 9.58 31.17 -7.31
C ALA A 6 10.41 31.73 -6.15
N VAL A 7 10.16 31.33 -4.94
CA VAL A 7 10.98 31.68 -3.80
C VAL A 7 11.91 30.51 -3.54
N GLY A 8 13.09 30.57 -4.15
CA GLY A 8 14.02 29.50 -3.97
C GLY A 8 15.09 29.80 -2.97
N VAL A 9 15.09 29.31 -1.79
CA VAL A 9 16.31 28.92 -1.06
C VAL A 9 16.18 27.48 -0.51
N ASP A 10 14.99 26.91 -0.56
CA ASP A 10 14.75 25.57 0.04
C ASP A 10 14.17 24.55 -0.93
N ASN A 11 14.38 24.70 -2.24
CA ASN A 11 13.74 23.87 -3.26
C ASN A 11 12.21 23.72 -3.12
N THR A 12 11.56 24.67 -2.49
CA THR A 12 10.12 24.67 -2.31
C THR A 12 9.46 25.27 -3.56
N THR A 13 8.72 24.48 -4.28
CA THR A 13 7.89 24.96 -5.38
C THR A 13 6.48 25.14 -4.88
N VAL A 14 5.98 26.37 -4.86
CA VAL A 14 4.57 26.66 -4.57
C VAL A 14 3.77 26.51 -5.85
N ILE A 15 2.90 25.49 -5.88
CA ILE A 15 2.00 25.23 -7.00
C ILE A 15 0.59 25.63 -6.59
N GLY A 16 0.13 26.75 -7.17
CA GLY A 16 -1.19 27.29 -6.86
C GLY A 16 -1.21 28.28 -5.70
N THR A 17 -2.38 28.74 -5.37
CA THR A 17 -2.68 29.61 -4.22
C THR A 17 -3.62 28.91 -3.27
N THR A 18 -3.94 29.49 -2.12
CA THR A 18 -4.91 28.94 -1.16
C THR A 18 -6.30 28.70 -1.76
N THR A 19 -6.60 29.29 -2.90
CA THR A 19 -7.87 29.10 -3.66
C THR A 19 -7.74 28.14 -4.83
N THR A 20 -6.54 27.60 -5.09
CA THR A 20 -6.35 26.63 -6.17
C THR A 20 -6.91 25.28 -5.74
N THR A 21 -7.96 24.83 -6.41
CA THR A 21 -8.60 23.54 -6.14
C THR A 21 -7.88 22.36 -6.80
N SER A 22 -7.08 22.65 -7.82
CA SER A 22 -6.25 21.63 -8.49
C SER A 22 -5.05 22.28 -9.17
N ALA A 23 -3.94 21.57 -9.19
CA ALA A 23 -2.76 21.92 -9.97
C ALA A 23 -2.31 20.71 -10.78
N LEU A 24 -2.09 20.89 -12.08
CA LEU A 24 -1.52 19.87 -12.93
C LEU A 24 -0.01 20.09 -13.03
N VAL A 25 0.75 19.12 -12.54
CA VAL A 25 2.22 19.15 -12.61
C VAL A 25 2.69 17.99 -13.48
N HIS A 26 3.30 18.33 -14.60
CA HIS A 26 3.90 17.37 -15.50
C HIS A 26 5.28 16.93 -15.00
N GLY A 27 5.58 15.65 -15.10
CA GLY A 27 6.91 15.11 -14.82
C GLY A 27 7.20 14.84 -13.34
N LEU A 28 6.22 14.91 -12.45
CA LEU A 28 6.38 14.42 -11.08
C LEU A 28 6.57 12.90 -11.11
N LYS A 29 7.62 12.46 -10.45
CA LYS A 29 7.83 11.02 -10.21
C LYS A 29 7.15 10.63 -8.90
N GLN A 30 6.51 9.48 -8.90
CA GLN A 30 6.01 8.87 -7.68
C GLN A 30 7.21 8.45 -6.81
N PRO A 31 7.22 8.80 -5.52
CA PRO A 31 8.29 8.36 -4.63
C PRO A 31 8.33 6.84 -4.51
N VAL A 32 9.51 6.26 -4.57
CA VAL A 32 9.73 4.83 -4.29
C VAL A 32 10.52 4.72 -2.99
N ILE A 33 9.94 4.03 -2.02
CA ILE A 33 10.49 3.86 -0.67
C ILE A 33 10.86 2.40 -0.47
N ALA A 34 12.12 2.14 -0.14
CA ALA A 34 12.54 0.78 0.20
C ALA A 34 11.96 0.40 1.58
N ALA A 35 11.17 -0.64 1.62
CA ALA A 35 10.70 -1.27 2.85
C ALA A 35 11.64 -2.46 3.16
N SER A 36 12.74 -2.17 3.85
CA SER A 36 13.72 -3.17 4.31
C SER A 36 13.69 -3.37 5.84
N ALA A 37 12.73 -2.75 6.51
CA ALA A 37 12.43 -2.86 7.94
C ALA A 37 10.99 -2.36 8.16
N ASN A 38 10.60 -2.17 9.42
CA ASN A 38 9.30 -1.59 9.73
C ASN A 38 9.26 -0.10 9.34
N VAL A 39 8.32 0.25 8.48
CA VAL A 39 8.15 1.61 7.96
C VAL A 39 6.72 2.08 8.27
N ALA A 40 6.59 3.25 8.87
CA ALA A 40 5.30 3.93 8.90
C ALA A 40 5.09 4.66 7.57
N ALA A 41 4.02 4.36 6.86
CA ALA A 41 3.59 5.13 5.71
C ALA A 41 2.99 6.45 6.22
N ALA A 42 3.86 7.39 6.59
CA ALA A 42 3.43 8.67 7.12
C ALA A 42 2.55 9.39 6.10
N ALA A 43 1.58 10.16 6.59
CA ALA A 43 0.71 11.02 5.78
C ALA A 43 1.50 11.98 4.85
N ALA A 44 2.79 12.17 5.10
CA ALA A 44 3.69 12.98 4.29
C ALA A 44 4.04 12.38 2.91
N PHE A 45 3.79 11.09 2.72
CA PHE A 45 4.13 10.39 1.47
C PHE A 45 2.90 9.74 0.80
N PRO A 46 1.80 10.48 0.59
CA PRO A 46 0.67 9.94 -0.16
C PRO A 46 1.08 9.60 -1.59
N ASN A 47 0.46 8.57 -2.15
CA ASN A 47 0.73 8.09 -3.50
C ASN A 47 2.17 7.58 -3.70
N SER A 48 2.81 7.05 -2.65
CA SER A 48 4.13 6.43 -2.73
C SER A 48 4.04 4.96 -3.12
N ILE A 49 5.12 4.47 -3.73
CA ILE A 49 5.36 3.04 -3.94
C ILE A 49 6.29 2.55 -2.82
N PHE A 50 5.85 1.55 -2.07
CA PHE A 50 6.69 0.83 -1.13
C PHE A 50 7.24 -0.43 -1.80
N ASN A 51 8.55 -0.55 -1.80
CA ASN A 51 9.24 -1.70 -2.35
C ASN A 51 9.70 -2.63 -1.24
N PHE A 52 9.04 -3.77 -1.09
CA PHE A 52 9.51 -4.84 -0.22
C PHE A 52 10.78 -5.47 -0.80
N SER A 53 11.92 -5.10 -0.25
CA SER A 53 13.25 -5.41 -0.78
C SER A 53 14.12 -6.24 0.16
N ASP A 54 13.56 -6.75 1.25
CA ASP A 54 14.28 -7.54 2.26
C ASP A 54 13.70 -8.96 2.36
N ALA A 55 14.56 -9.96 2.28
CA ALA A 55 14.17 -11.37 2.44
C ALA A 55 13.76 -11.73 3.87
N ASP A 56 14.19 -10.95 4.85
CA ASP A 56 13.82 -11.14 6.26
C ASP A 56 12.40 -10.63 6.58
N GLY A 57 11.70 -10.10 5.58
CA GLY A 57 10.40 -9.49 5.74
C GLY A 57 10.48 -8.02 6.16
N ALA A 58 9.42 -7.29 5.89
CA ALA A 58 9.30 -5.89 6.27
C ALA A 58 7.83 -5.54 6.51
N SER A 59 7.56 -4.61 7.40
CA SER A 59 6.22 -4.14 7.73
C SER A 59 6.04 -2.69 7.33
N VAL A 60 4.91 -2.38 6.72
CA VAL A 60 4.47 -1.01 6.44
C VAL A 60 3.13 -0.77 7.11
N THR A 61 3.07 0.22 8.02
CA THR A 61 1.84 0.63 8.67
C THR A 61 1.24 1.81 7.92
N LEU A 62 0.00 1.69 7.47
CA LEU A 62 -0.76 2.76 6.83
C LEU A 62 -1.10 3.87 7.83
N PRO A 63 -1.25 5.12 7.39
CA PRO A 63 -1.64 6.22 8.28
C PRO A 63 -3.04 6.00 8.84
N ASP A 64 -3.27 6.48 10.06
CA ASP A 64 -4.60 6.56 10.65
C ASP A 64 -5.56 7.36 9.75
N SER A 65 -6.72 6.78 9.46
CA SER A 65 -7.76 7.35 8.61
C SER A 65 -9.02 7.80 9.37
N GLY A 66 -9.01 7.70 10.70
CA GLY A 66 -10.15 8.01 11.55
C GLY A 66 -10.62 9.47 11.47
N ASP A 67 -9.76 10.39 11.12
CA ASP A 67 -10.09 11.82 10.95
C ASP A 67 -10.52 12.18 9.52
N GLY A 68 -10.51 11.22 8.58
CA GLY A 68 -10.83 11.42 7.17
C GLY A 68 -9.76 12.13 6.35
N SER A 69 -8.61 12.49 6.94
CA SER A 69 -7.53 13.20 6.24
C SER A 69 -6.83 12.35 5.17
N GLN A 70 -7.05 11.05 5.18
CA GLN A 70 -6.48 10.11 4.22
C GLN A 70 -7.38 9.85 3.01
N ILE A 71 -8.64 10.26 3.03
CA ILE A 71 -9.59 9.97 1.95
C ILE A 71 -9.04 10.43 0.59
N GLY A 72 -9.02 9.49 -0.35
CA GLY A 72 -8.49 9.68 -1.71
C GLY A 72 -6.99 9.47 -1.84
N LYS A 73 -6.26 9.22 -0.75
CA LYS A 73 -4.84 8.86 -0.82
C LYS A 73 -4.67 7.37 -1.06
N SER A 74 -3.67 7.00 -1.84
CA SER A 74 -3.33 5.62 -2.13
C SER A 74 -1.86 5.33 -1.88
N TYR A 75 -1.55 4.07 -1.61
CA TYR A 75 -0.22 3.54 -1.43
C TYR A 75 -0.10 2.25 -2.21
N GLU A 76 0.99 2.10 -2.93
CA GLU A 76 1.28 0.92 -3.73
C GLU A 76 2.43 0.13 -3.11
N PHE A 77 2.35 -1.18 -3.20
CA PHE A 77 3.30 -2.11 -2.61
C PHE A 77 3.75 -3.09 -3.67
N ILE A 78 5.05 -3.18 -3.89
CA ILE A 78 5.66 -4.09 -4.85
C ILE A 78 6.66 -4.96 -4.12
N THR A 79 6.58 -6.27 -4.29
CA THR A 79 7.55 -7.20 -3.76
C THR A 79 8.65 -7.44 -4.80
N THR A 80 9.85 -6.99 -4.52
CA THR A 80 11.03 -7.24 -5.37
C THR A 80 11.95 -8.32 -4.82
N VAL A 81 11.79 -8.67 -3.54
CA VAL A 81 12.48 -9.78 -2.88
C VAL A 81 11.45 -10.63 -2.14
N THR A 82 11.43 -11.93 -2.41
CA THR A 82 10.56 -12.89 -1.73
C THR A 82 10.91 -12.97 -0.24
N ALA A 83 9.91 -12.90 0.64
CA ALA A 83 10.10 -13.13 2.07
C ALA A 83 10.50 -14.59 2.34
N THR A 84 11.50 -14.80 3.19
CA THR A 84 12.00 -16.14 3.50
C THR A 84 12.09 -16.45 5.01
N SER A 85 12.08 -15.43 5.85
CA SER A 85 12.18 -15.59 7.31
C SER A 85 10.92 -15.11 8.03
N ASN A 86 10.54 -13.85 7.80
CA ASN A 86 9.30 -13.28 8.31
C ASN A 86 8.43 -12.83 7.12
N ALA A 87 7.17 -12.53 7.36
CA ALA A 87 6.28 -12.03 6.32
C ALA A 87 6.60 -10.57 5.95
N HIS A 88 6.34 -10.19 4.70
CA HIS A 88 6.02 -8.80 4.40
C HIS A 88 4.62 -8.50 4.91
N GLN A 89 4.43 -7.34 5.49
CA GLN A 89 3.18 -6.99 6.16
C GLN A 89 2.73 -5.58 5.76
N ILE A 90 1.43 -5.44 5.55
CA ILE A 90 0.75 -4.15 5.46
C ILE A 90 -0.28 -4.14 6.59
N SER A 91 -0.19 -3.18 7.52
CA SER A 91 -1.07 -3.08 8.67
C SER A 91 -1.76 -1.72 8.74
N LEU A 92 -2.92 -1.68 9.35
CA LEU A 92 -3.61 -0.46 9.73
C LEU A 92 -3.04 0.08 11.04
N THR A 93 -3.23 1.39 11.30
CA THR A 93 -2.77 2.03 12.52
C THR A 93 -3.73 1.77 13.68
N ASP A 94 -5.04 1.84 13.43
CA ASP A 94 -6.09 1.57 14.42
C ASP A 94 -6.81 0.26 14.07
N ASP A 95 -6.39 -0.85 14.64
CA ASP A 95 -6.95 -2.18 14.45
C ASP A 95 -8.36 -2.35 15.04
N SER A 96 -8.80 -1.45 15.90
CA SER A 96 -10.12 -1.49 16.51
C SER A 96 -11.23 -0.94 15.60
N ASN A 97 -10.92 0.08 14.81
CA ASN A 97 -11.90 0.78 13.98
C ASN A 97 -11.64 0.61 12.49
N GLU A 98 -10.39 0.80 12.04
CA GLU A 98 -10.03 0.70 10.62
C GLU A 98 -10.18 -0.72 10.09
N LYS A 99 -10.61 -0.84 8.83
CA LYS A 99 -10.80 -2.14 8.16
C LYS A 99 -10.33 -2.10 6.71
N PHE A 100 -9.84 -3.25 6.25
CA PHE A 100 -9.66 -3.51 4.83
C PHE A 100 -10.95 -4.04 4.19
N ILE A 101 -11.24 -3.56 2.98
CA ILE A 101 -12.22 -4.17 2.07
C ILE A 101 -11.61 -4.27 0.67
N GLY A 102 -12.07 -5.19 -0.13
CA GLY A 102 -11.61 -5.34 -1.50
C GLY A 102 -11.31 -6.77 -1.86
N ASN A 103 -10.34 -6.96 -2.73
CA ASN A 103 -9.97 -8.30 -3.19
C ASN A 103 -8.53 -8.35 -3.66
N LEU A 104 -7.84 -9.40 -3.28
CA LEU A 104 -6.55 -9.78 -3.86
C LEU A 104 -6.74 -10.99 -4.77
N MET A 105 -6.17 -10.92 -5.97
CA MET A 105 -6.07 -12.07 -6.85
C MET A 105 -4.83 -12.87 -6.45
N ARG A 106 -5.02 -14.13 -6.08
CA ARG A 106 -3.94 -15.07 -5.77
C ARG A 106 -3.62 -15.89 -7.01
N ILE A 107 -2.36 -15.90 -7.39
CA ILE A 107 -1.85 -16.75 -8.49
C ILE A 107 -0.91 -17.76 -7.86
N ASP A 108 -1.30 -19.03 -7.93
CA ASP A 108 -0.45 -20.15 -7.57
C ASP A 108 0.60 -20.38 -8.67
N THR A 109 1.87 -20.38 -8.31
CA THR A 109 3.00 -20.42 -9.27
C THR A 109 3.70 -21.77 -9.34
N ASP A 110 3.28 -22.78 -8.58
CA ASP A 110 4.05 -24.03 -8.48
C ASP A 110 3.41 -25.25 -9.16
N SER A 111 2.18 -25.58 -8.91
CA SER A 111 1.66 -26.89 -9.34
C SER A 111 0.48 -26.86 -10.30
N SER A 112 -0.37 -25.85 -10.23
CA SER A 112 -1.61 -25.81 -11.01
C SER A 112 -1.85 -24.49 -11.73
N ASP A 113 -0.99 -23.49 -11.51
CA ASP A 113 -1.16 -22.11 -12.01
C ASP A 113 -2.58 -21.59 -11.76
N ALA A 114 -3.18 -22.02 -10.65
CA ALA A 114 -4.55 -21.70 -10.34
C ALA A 114 -4.67 -20.23 -9.92
N ILE A 115 -5.75 -19.61 -10.36
CA ILE A 115 -6.10 -18.26 -9.98
C ILE A 115 -7.30 -18.33 -9.05
N SER A 116 -7.21 -17.67 -7.91
CA SER A 116 -8.31 -17.57 -6.94
C SER A 116 -8.46 -16.18 -6.39
N ALA A 117 -9.65 -15.84 -5.93
CA ALA A 117 -9.92 -14.58 -5.23
C ALA A 117 -9.66 -14.73 -3.73
N ASP A 118 -9.20 -13.64 -3.13
CA ASP A 118 -9.05 -13.48 -1.68
C ASP A 118 -9.82 -12.22 -1.27
N PRO A 119 -11.14 -12.32 -1.04
CA PRO A 119 -11.96 -11.16 -0.72
C PRO A 119 -11.80 -10.76 0.74
N ALA A 120 -11.80 -9.44 0.99
CA ALA A 120 -11.99 -8.84 2.30
C ALA A 120 -13.34 -8.13 2.32
N LEU A 121 -14.26 -8.58 3.14
CA LEU A 121 -15.58 -7.98 3.30
C LEU A 121 -15.60 -7.12 4.58
N ILE A 122 -16.43 -6.10 4.59
CA ILE A 122 -16.49 -5.15 5.71
C ILE A 122 -16.80 -5.82 7.07
N GLY A 123 -17.48 -6.96 7.05
CA GLY A 123 -17.80 -7.74 8.25
C GLY A 123 -16.70 -8.66 8.74
N ASP A 124 -15.64 -8.86 7.96
CA ASP A 124 -14.55 -9.80 8.31
C ASP A 124 -13.60 -9.19 9.36
N GLY A 125 -13.51 -7.87 9.38
CA GLY A 125 -12.70 -7.15 10.36
C GLY A 125 -11.19 -7.21 10.11
N PHE A 126 -10.75 -7.53 8.91
CA PHE A 126 -9.33 -7.62 8.59
C PHE A 126 -8.59 -6.29 8.75
N VAL A 127 -7.44 -6.33 9.42
CA VAL A 127 -6.59 -5.19 9.74
C VAL A 127 -5.16 -5.33 9.25
N GLU A 128 -4.83 -6.51 8.74
CA GLU A 128 -3.50 -6.84 8.24
C GLU A 128 -3.57 -7.61 6.92
N ILE A 129 -2.52 -7.43 6.11
CA ILE A 129 -2.21 -8.26 4.95
C ILE A 129 -0.85 -8.86 5.21
N LEU A 130 -0.78 -10.18 5.39
CA LEU A 130 0.42 -10.94 5.64
C LEU A 130 0.85 -11.69 4.40
N MET A 131 2.08 -11.51 3.99
CA MET A 131 2.67 -12.12 2.80
C MET A 131 3.93 -12.91 3.22
N ASN A 132 3.76 -14.20 3.47
CA ASN A 132 4.80 -15.06 4.04
C ASN A 132 5.85 -15.59 3.05
N GLY A 133 5.81 -15.12 1.80
CA GLY A 133 6.73 -15.53 0.75
C GLY A 133 6.39 -16.89 0.11
N SER A 134 5.23 -17.47 0.46
CA SER A 134 4.76 -18.73 -0.09
C SER A 134 3.22 -18.76 -0.15
N THR A 135 2.54 -19.39 0.78
CA THR A 135 1.10 -19.69 0.74
C THR A 135 0.19 -18.45 0.79
N GLN A 136 0.65 -17.37 1.40
CA GLN A 136 -0.09 -16.11 1.57
C GLN A 136 0.42 -14.99 0.65
N GLY A 137 1.17 -15.32 -0.40
CA GLY A 137 1.77 -14.32 -1.27
C GLY A 137 3.15 -13.84 -0.78
N GLY A 138 3.61 -12.69 -1.28
CA GLY A 138 4.92 -12.15 -0.95
C GLY A 138 6.07 -12.77 -1.75
N ILE A 139 5.76 -13.52 -2.79
CA ILE A 139 6.73 -13.92 -3.80
C ILE A 139 7.04 -12.69 -4.67
N LYS A 140 8.29 -12.57 -5.09
CA LYS A 140 8.75 -11.52 -5.99
C LYS A 140 7.83 -11.36 -7.19
N GLY A 141 7.34 -10.13 -7.42
CA GLY A 141 6.37 -9.80 -8.47
C GLY A 141 4.96 -9.57 -7.93
N SER A 142 4.69 -9.79 -6.65
CA SER A 142 3.42 -9.42 -6.02
C SER A 142 3.23 -7.90 -6.01
N TYR A 143 1.99 -7.47 -6.23
CA TYR A 143 1.58 -6.06 -6.25
C TYR A 143 0.28 -5.89 -5.49
N ILE A 144 0.22 -4.90 -4.61
CA ILE A 144 -0.96 -4.50 -3.85
C ILE A 144 -1.09 -2.98 -3.89
N LYS A 145 -2.33 -2.50 -3.97
CA LYS A 145 -2.66 -1.09 -3.79
C LYS A 145 -3.73 -0.93 -2.74
N CYS A 146 -3.49 -0.03 -1.79
CA CYS A 146 -4.43 0.36 -0.76
C CYS A 146 -4.85 1.81 -0.98
N THR A 147 -6.15 2.08 -1.04
CA THR A 147 -6.72 3.43 -1.20
C THR A 147 -7.69 3.70 -0.07
N ASN A 148 -7.50 4.79 0.67
CA ASN A 148 -8.49 5.19 1.66
C ASN A 148 -9.72 5.79 0.95
N ILE A 149 -10.89 5.20 1.17
CA ILE A 149 -12.14 5.57 0.49
C ILE A 149 -13.18 6.21 1.41
N ALA A 150 -13.01 6.05 2.71
CA ALA A 150 -13.84 6.65 3.74
C ALA A 150 -13.09 6.67 5.08
N VAL A 151 -13.65 7.32 6.07
CA VAL A 151 -13.18 7.21 7.47
C VAL A 151 -13.11 5.74 7.84
N ASP A 152 -11.99 5.31 8.42
CA ASP A 152 -11.72 3.95 8.89
C ASP A 152 -11.83 2.85 7.83
N LEU A 153 -11.78 3.20 6.53
CA LEU A 153 -12.00 2.23 5.47
C LEU A 153 -10.97 2.33 4.34
N TRP A 154 -10.20 1.25 4.20
CA TRP A 154 -9.19 1.08 3.18
C TRP A 154 -9.62 0.04 2.13
N PHE A 155 -9.74 0.48 0.88
CA PHE A 155 -9.97 -0.41 -0.26
C PHE A 155 -8.66 -1.01 -0.75
N VAL A 156 -8.65 -2.34 -0.92
CA VAL A 156 -7.48 -3.10 -1.36
C VAL A 156 -7.75 -3.77 -2.69
N GLU A 157 -6.82 -3.63 -3.60
CA GLU A 157 -6.77 -4.33 -4.87
C GLU A 157 -5.36 -4.80 -5.18
N GLY A 158 -5.22 -5.89 -5.91
CA GLY A 158 -3.89 -6.35 -6.30
C GLY A 158 -3.82 -7.78 -6.75
N THR A 159 -2.59 -8.19 -7.03
CA THR A 159 -2.25 -9.57 -7.41
C THR A 159 -1.08 -10.03 -6.57
N ILE A 160 -1.24 -11.15 -5.88
CA ILE A 160 -0.19 -11.77 -5.08
C ILE A 160 0.18 -13.13 -5.66
N LEU A 161 1.48 -13.35 -5.77
CA LEU A 161 2.04 -14.62 -6.22
C LEU A 161 2.24 -15.54 -5.02
N CYS A 162 1.67 -16.72 -5.09
CA CYS A 162 1.67 -17.75 -4.04
C CYS A 162 2.31 -19.03 -4.53
N SER A 163 2.62 -19.93 -3.60
CA SER A 163 3.05 -21.30 -3.87
C SER A 163 2.58 -22.23 -2.74
N GLY A 164 2.52 -23.55 -3.02
CA GLY A 164 2.04 -24.52 -2.07
C GLY A 164 0.53 -24.47 -1.88
N THR A 165 0.06 -24.78 -0.68
CA THR A 165 -1.38 -24.70 -0.38
C THR A 165 -1.77 -23.25 -0.11
N VAL A 166 -2.34 -22.59 -1.10
CA VAL A 166 -2.68 -21.17 -1.06
C VAL A 166 -3.66 -20.86 0.06
N ALA A 167 -3.33 -19.85 0.86
CA ALA A 167 -4.10 -19.38 2.00
C ALA A 167 -4.44 -17.88 1.88
N SER A 168 -5.38 -17.39 2.68
CA SER A 168 -5.69 -15.95 2.73
C SER A 168 -4.48 -15.15 3.23
N ALA A 169 -4.24 -14.01 2.58
CA ALA A 169 -3.29 -13.01 3.05
C ALA A 169 -3.92 -12.05 4.07
N PHE A 170 -5.22 -11.92 4.09
CA PHE A 170 -5.91 -11.08 5.06
C PHE A 170 -5.97 -11.73 6.44
N ASN A 171 -5.74 -10.92 7.49
CA ASN A 171 -5.68 -11.33 8.89
C ASN A 171 -6.38 -10.30 9.80
#